data_409f98450ae77d5c14119f4f5a241948
#
_entry.id   409f98450ae77d5c14119f4f5a241948
#
_cell.length_a   1.000
_cell.length_b   1.000
_cell.length_c   1.000
_cell.angle_alpha   90.00
_cell.angle_beta   90.00
_cell.angle_gamma   90.00
#
_symmetry.space_group_name_H-M   'P 1'
#
loop_
_entity.id
_entity.type
_entity.pdbx_description
1 polymer ?
#
loop_
_entity_poly.entity_id
_entity_poly.type
_entity_poly.pdbx_seq_one_letter_code
_entity_poly.pdbx_strand_id
1 'polypeptide(L)'
;DDNRNILTTVRMLLEPIFDGIITIANPNSIPAKLREEHPDVVLLDMNFSSGINSGNEGLYWLREIKSLSPKTEVVLFTAYADIQLAVTGIKEGAADFIVKPFENEKMIRTLVEARDKNKAVDNVINRNGGKPGGKDAQSAMYWGDSEVMNNLRSIVEKVAATDANILITGENGTGKEVLANEIHRLSTRCGKKMLPVDMGAITETLFESELFGHVKGAFTDAKVDKPGKFELADGSTIFLDEIGNLSYGLQAKLLTALQRRSIVRVGGSTQIPINVRLVCATNRNLQQMVNDGE
;
A
#
# COMPACT_ATOMS: atom_id res chain seq x y z
N ASP A 1 -17.24 -12.76 2.53
CA ASP A 1 -16.47 -13.86 1.95
C ASP A 1 -17.36 -15.11 1.93
N ASP A 2 -17.36 -15.89 0.86
CA ASP A 2 -18.13 -17.14 0.71
C ASP A 2 -17.43 -18.34 1.38
N ASN A 3 -16.12 -18.22 1.63
CA ASN A 3 -15.32 -19.26 2.23
C ASN A 3 -15.48 -19.29 3.76
N ARG A 4 -16.19 -20.31 4.26
CA ARG A 4 -16.45 -20.50 5.70
C ARG A 4 -15.19 -20.62 6.55
N ASN A 5 -14.10 -21.18 6.02
CA ASN A 5 -12.85 -21.30 6.76
C ASN A 5 -12.21 -19.94 6.97
N ILE A 6 -12.24 -19.09 5.95
CA ILE A 6 -11.76 -17.70 6.05
C ILE A 6 -12.60 -16.92 7.06
N LEU A 7 -13.93 -17.01 6.96
CA LEU A 7 -14.85 -16.35 7.91
C LEU A 7 -14.56 -16.78 9.37
N THR A 8 -14.34 -18.06 9.60
CA THR A 8 -14.03 -18.59 10.94
C THR A 8 -12.67 -18.08 11.44
N THR A 9 -11.63 -18.13 10.58
CA THR A 9 -10.28 -17.69 10.94
C THR A 9 -10.25 -16.19 11.26
N VAL A 10 -10.86 -15.37 10.41
CA VAL A 10 -10.94 -13.91 10.60
C VAL A 10 -11.75 -13.58 11.85
N ARG A 11 -12.85 -14.28 12.11
CA ARG A 11 -13.65 -14.09 13.32
C ARG A 11 -12.82 -14.35 14.57
N MET A 12 -12.13 -15.49 14.67
CA MET A 12 -11.30 -15.85 15.83
C MET A 12 -10.17 -14.82 16.03
N LEU A 13 -9.60 -14.30 14.95
CA LEU A 13 -8.54 -13.29 15.00
C LEU A 13 -9.04 -11.96 15.58
N LEU A 14 -10.25 -11.55 15.23
CA LEU A 14 -10.78 -10.23 15.55
C LEU A 14 -11.63 -10.19 16.84
N GLU A 15 -12.12 -11.32 17.32
CA GLU A 15 -12.94 -11.42 18.56
C GLU A 15 -12.31 -10.74 19.80
N PRO A 16 -10.97 -10.78 20.02
CA PRO A 16 -10.36 -10.08 21.14
C PRO A 16 -10.30 -8.55 20.99
N ILE A 17 -10.62 -8.00 19.81
CA ILE A 17 -10.31 -6.60 19.43
C ILE A 17 -11.59 -5.80 19.14
N PHE A 18 -12.64 -6.45 18.67
CA PHE A 18 -13.90 -5.85 18.32
C PHE A 18 -15.03 -6.36 19.20
N ASP A 19 -15.90 -5.46 19.67
CA ASP A 19 -17.00 -5.78 20.57
C ASP A 19 -18.09 -6.67 19.93
N GLY A 20 -18.20 -6.66 18.61
CA GLY A 20 -19.15 -7.48 17.84
C GLY A 20 -18.61 -7.82 16.46
N ILE A 21 -18.76 -9.08 16.04
CA ILE A 21 -18.36 -9.55 14.72
C ILE A 21 -19.49 -10.33 14.08
N ILE A 22 -19.88 -9.89 12.90
CA ILE A 22 -20.91 -10.51 12.09
C ILE A 22 -20.27 -11.08 10.84
N THR A 23 -20.47 -12.35 10.60
CA THR A 23 -19.97 -13.04 9.40
C THR A 23 -21.10 -13.28 8.42
N ILE A 24 -20.89 -12.91 7.15
CA ILE A 24 -21.87 -13.04 6.07
C ILE A 24 -21.24 -13.85 4.94
N ALA A 25 -21.83 -15.01 4.60
CA ALA A 25 -21.40 -15.82 3.46
C ALA A 25 -22.15 -15.48 2.17
N ASN A 26 -23.36 -14.92 2.28
CA ASN A 26 -24.17 -14.51 1.13
C ASN A 26 -24.26 -12.99 1.07
N PRO A 27 -23.68 -12.34 0.07
CA PRO A 27 -23.64 -10.88 -0.02
C PRO A 27 -25.01 -10.22 -0.12
N ASN A 28 -26.04 -10.93 -0.58
CA ASN A 28 -27.43 -10.42 -0.62
C ASN A 28 -28.00 -10.08 0.78
N SER A 29 -27.36 -10.56 1.85
CA SER A 29 -27.75 -10.26 3.22
C SER A 29 -27.14 -8.94 3.73
N ILE A 30 -26.20 -8.35 3.02
CA ILE A 30 -25.49 -7.12 3.42
C ILE A 30 -26.45 -5.96 3.72
N PRO A 31 -27.43 -5.61 2.85
CA PRO A 31 -28.33 -4.50 3.10
C PRO A 31 -29.18 -4.63 4.38
N ALA A 32 -29.61 -5.85 4.68
CA ALA A 32 -30.39 -6.12 5.90
C ALA A 32 -29.51 -5.94 7.14
N LYS A 33 -28.30 -6.54 7.13
CA LYS A 33 -27.35 -6.45 8.25
C LYS A 33 -26.80 -5.04 8.49
N LEU A 34 -26.59 -4.24 7.47
CA LEU A 34 -26.20 -2.84 7.63
C LEU A 34 -27.26 -2.03 8.40
N ARG A 35 -28.56 -2.30 8.13
CA ARG A 35 -29.67 -1.61 8.79
C ARG A 35 -29.93 -2.08 10.23
N GLU A 36 -29.70 -3.34 10.50
CA GLU A 36 -29.93 -3.94 11.82
C GLU A 36 -28.79 -3.62 12.79
N GLU A 37 -27.55 -3.73 12.33
CA GLU A 37 -26.37 -3.81 13.20
C GLU A 37 -25.48 -2.56 13.16
N HIS A 38 -25.64 -1.70 12.15
CA HIS A 38 -24.87 -0.46 11.98
C HIS A 38 -23.36 -0.62 12.20
N PRO A 39 -22.65 -1.50 11.46
CA PRO A 39 -21.24 -1.78 11.70
C PRO A 39 -20.35 -0.57 11.41
N ASP A 40 -19.32 -0.36 12.25
CA ASP A 40 -18.31 0.67 12.04
C ASP A 40 -17.44 0.38 10.81
N VAL A 41 -17.09 -0.91 10.58
CA VAL A 41 -16.22 -1.35 9.49
C VAL A 41 -16.73 -2.66 8.87
N VAL A 42 -16.59 -2.79 7.56
CA VAL A 42 -16.89 -4.00 6.78
C VAL A 42 -15.64 -4.48 6.09
N LEU A 43 -15.23 -5.73 6.32
CA LEU A 43 -14.23 -6.43 5.50
C LEU A 43 -14.95 -7.15 4.36
N LEU A 44 -14.80 -6.65 3.14
CA LEU A 44 -15.55 -7.05 1.96
C LEU A 44 -14.69 -7.84 0.98
N ASP A 45 -15.03 -9.09 0.72
CA ASP A 45 -14.39 -9.85 -0.35
C ASP A 45 -14.71 -9.25 -1.72
N MET A 46 -13.72 -9.28 -2.60
CA MET A 46 -13.88 -8.83 -3.98
C MET A 46 -14.58 -9.85 -4.88
N ASN A 47 -14.55 -11.14 -4.51
CA ASN A 47 -15.12 -12.23 -5.28
C ASN A 47 -15.95 -13.16 -4.37
N PHE A 48 -17.24 -13.27 -4.66
CA PHE A 48 -18.16 -14.14 -3.92
C PHE A 48 -18.57 -15.42 -4.68
N SER A 49 -18.16 -15.55 -5.94
CA SER A 49 -18.52 -16.69 -6.79
C SER A 49 -17.26 -17.44 -7.22
N SER A 50 -17.10 -18.67 -6.78
CA SER A 50 -16.05 -19.57 -7.24
C SER A 50 -16.26 -19.93 -8.72
N GLY A 51 -15.69 -19.14 -9.64
CA GLY A 51 -15.73 -19.47 -11.05
C GLY A 51 -15.60 -18.30 -12.04
N ILE A 52 -15.89 -17.07 -11.65
CA ILE A 52 -15.71 -15.89 -12.49
C ILE A 52 -15.00 -14.81 -11.65
N ASN A 53 -13.67 -14.81 -11.69
CA ASN A 53 -12.83 -13.82 -11.00
C ASN A 53 -12.90 -12.47 -11.75
N SER A 54 -14.04 -11.78 -11.73
CA SER A 54 -14.15 -10.46 -12.37
C SER A 54 -13.91 -9.29 -11.39
N GLY A 55 -13.93 -9.54 -10.05
CA GLY A 55 -13.82 -8.51 -9.01
C GLY A 55 -14.92 -7.43 -9.03
N ASN A 56 -15.77 -7.44 -10.05
CA ASN A 56 -16.85 -6.46 -10.23
C ASN A 56 -17.94 -6.61 -9.15
N GLU A 57 -18.07 -7.79 -8.57
CA GLU A 57 -19.03 -8.07 -7.50
C GLU A 57 -18.67 -7.29 -6.23
N GLY A 58 -17.41 -7.30 -5.82
CA GLY A 58 -16.94 -6.52 -4.67
C GLY A 58 -17.12 -5.02 -4.87
N LEU A 59 -16.84 -4.48 -6.07
CA LEU A 59 -17.08 -3.07 -6.37
C LEU A 59 -18.57 -2.72 -6.35
N TYR A 60 -19.43 -3.60 -6.85
CA TYR A 60 -20.89 -3.42 -6.75
C TYR A 60 -21.33 -3.30 -5.28
N TRP A 61 -20.90 -4.24 -4.43
CA TRP A 61 -21.25 -4.23 -3.02
C TRP A 61 -20.62 -3.06 -2.26
N LEU A 62 -19.44 -2.62 -2.61
CA LEU A 62 -18.84 -1.41 -2.06
C LEU A 62 -19.75 -0.19 -2.28
N ARG A 63 -20.23 0.01 -3.52
CA ARG A 63 -21.15 1.12 -3.85
C ARG A 63 -22.46 1.03 -3.08
N GLU A 64 -23.03 -0.18 -3.00
CA GLU A 64 -24.26 -0.43 -2.24
C GLU A 64 -24.05 -0.11 -0.74
N ILE A 65 -22.97 -0.57 -0.12
CA ILE A 65 -22.66 -0.30 1.29
C ILE A 65 -22.52 1.21 1.50
N LYS A 66 -21.71 1.89 0.66
CA LYS A 66 -21.49 3.33 0.79
C LYS A 66 -22.76 4.15 0.52
N SER A 67 -23.67 3.69 -0.34
CA SER A 67 -24.98 4.31 -0.56
C SER A 67 -25.92 4.15 0.64
N LEU A 68 -25.98 2.95 1.22
CA LEU A 68 -26.89 2.63 2.33
C LEU A 68 -26.38 3.13 3.68
N SER A 69 -25.08 3.11 3.90
CA SER A 69 -24.42 3.53 5.14
C SER A 69 -23.11 4.26 4.82
N PRO A 70 -23.15 5.56 4.48
CA PRO A 70 -21.97 6.35 4.11
C PRO A 70 -20.90 6.41 5.20
N LYS A 71 -21.28 6.26 6.47
CA LYS A 71 -20.38 6.25 7.62
C LYS A 71 -19.65 4.93 7.81
N THR A 72 -20.18 3.80 7.34
CA THR A 72 -19.51 2.51 7.46
C THR A 72 -18.26 2.49 6.59
N GLU A 73 -17.11 2.25 7.21
CA GLU A 73 -15.87 2.09 6.46
C GLU A 73 -15.78 0.70 5.84
N VAL A 74 -15.25 0.64 4.62
CA VAL A 74 -15.12 -0.62 3.88
C VAL A 74 -13.66 -0.88 3.60
N VAL A 75 -13.16 -2.03 4.06
CA VAL A 75 -11.84 -2.56 3.72
C VAL A 75 -12.03 -3.71 2.75
N LEU A 76 -11.41 -3.64 1.58
CA LEU A 76 -11.52 -4.66 0.55
C LEU A 76 -10.59 -5.84 0.87
N PHE A 77 -11.06 -7.06 0.61
CA PHE A 77 -10.30 -8.29 0.83
C PHE A 77 -10.12 -9.01 -0.51
N THR A 78 -8.91 -9.04 -1.05
CA THR A 78 -8.67 -9.36 -2.46
C THR A 78 -7.55 -10.34 -2.67
N ALA A 79 -7.60 -11.11 -3.75
CA ALA A 79 -6.47 -11.92 -4.19
C ALA A 79 -5.40 -11.04 -4.87
N TYR A 80 -4.18 -11.53 -4.96
CA TYR A 80 -3.04 -10.80 -5.56
C TYR A 80 -3.30 -10.38 -7.02
N ALA A 81 -4.07 -11.18 -7.77
CA ALA A 81 -4.42 -10.89 -9.16
C ALA A 81 -5.37 -9.68 -9.32
N ASP A 82 -6.08 -9.27 -8.28
CA ASP A 82 -7.16 -8.28 -8.35
C ASP A 82 -6.77 -6.91 -7.75
N ILE A 83 -5.47 -6.62 -7.60
CA ILE A 83 -4.97 -5.36 -7.01
C ILE A 83 -5.46 -4.13 -7.80
N GLN A 84 -5.58 -4.20 -9.12
CA GLN A 84 -6.12 -3.09 -9.92
C GLN A 84 -7.57 -2.78 -9.58
N LEU A 85 -8.36 -3.80 -9.26
CA LEU A 85 -9.74 -3.64 -8.81
C LEU A 85 -9.80 -3.08 -7.40
N ALA A 86 -8.87 -3.45 -6.50
CA ALA A 86 -8.75 -2.85 -5.18
C ALA A 86 -8.43 -1.35 -5.27
N VAL A 87 -7.54 -0.93 -6.18
CA VAL A 87 -7.27 0.49 -6.45
C VAL A 87 -8.52 1.21 -6.96
N THR A 88 -9.32 0.58 -7.81
CA THR A 88 -10.61 1.11 -8.24
C THR A 88 -11.56 1.26 -7.05
N GLY A 89 -11.60 0.26 -6.16
CA GLY A 89 -12.40 0.33 -4.93
C GLY A 89 -12.00 1.47 -3.99
N ILE A 90 -10.69 1.76 -3.86
CA ILE A 90 -10.22 2.95 -3.10
C ILE A 90 -10.76 4.25 -3.72
N LYS A 91 -10.75 4.37 -5.06
CA LYS A 91 -11.36 5.53 -5.75
C LYS A 91 -12.86 5.65 -5.50
N GLU A 92 -13.54 4.54 -5.34
CA GLU A 92 -14.99 4.45 -5.10
C GLU A 92 -15.37 4.55 -3.61
N GLY A 93 -14.40 4.79 -2.73
CA GLY A 93 -14.64 5.11 -1.34
C GLY A 93 -14.34 4.01 -0.33
N ALA A 94 -13.65 2.93 -0.72
CA ALA A 94 -13.09 2.01 0.26
C ALA A 94 -12.01 2.70 1.10
N ALA A 95 -11.94 2.34 2.39
CA ALA A 95 -10.97 2.91 3.34
C ALA A 95 -9.55 2.37 3.09
N ASP A 96 -9.45 1.07 2.76
CA ASP A 96 -8.19 0.37 2.46
C ASP A 96 -8.47 -0.99 1.81
N PHE A 97 -7.41 -1.77 1.52
CA PHE A 97 -7.53 -3.14 1.07
C PHE A 97 -6.49 -4.07 1.72
N ILE A 98 -6.83 -5.36 1.81
CA ILE A 98 -5.96 -6.42 2.34
C ILE A 98 -5.83 -7.49 1.26
N VAL A 99 -4.60 -7.93 0.97
CA VAL A 99 -4.32 -8.97 -0.04
C VAL A 99 -4.26 -10.34 0.62
N LYS A 100 -4.89 -11.34 -0.01
CA LYS A 100 -4.79 -12.76 0.34
C LYS A 100 -3.51 -13.39 -0.27
N PRO A 101 -2.70 -14.16 0.47
CA PRO A 101 -2.79 -14.45 1.90
C PRO A 101 -2.42 -13.24 2.77
N PHE A 102 -3.03 -13.12 3.94
CA PHE A 102 -2.88 -11.96 4.82
C PHE A 102 -2.04 -12.29 6.06
N GLU A 103 -1.40 -11.26 6.61
CA GLU A 103 -0.74 -11.29 7.90
C GLU A 103 -1.71 -10.80 8.99
N ASN A 104 -1.79 -11.53 10.11
CA ASN A 104 -2.73 -11.24 11.18
C ASN A 104 -2.59 -9.82 11.73
N GLU A 105 -1.37 -9.39 12.04
CA GLU A 105 -1.09 -8.05 12.58
C GLU A 105 -1.50 -6.94 11.62
N LYS A 106 -1.25 -7.14 10.31
CA LYS A 106 -1.63 -6.18 9.28
C LYS A 106 -3.15 -6.07 9.16
N MET A 107 -3.86 -7.20 9.17
CA MET A 107 -5.32 -7.21 9.10
C MET A 107 -5.93 -6.47 10.29
N ILE A 108 -5.48 -6.78 11.49
CA ILE A 108 -5.92 -6.11 12.72
C ILE A 108 -5.71 -4.60 12.62
N ARG A 109 -4.49 -4.17 12.30
CA ARG A 109 -4.13 -2.75 12.20
C ARG A 109 -5.00 -2.03 11.19
N THR A 110 -5.15 -2.57 9.97
CA THR A 110 -5.94 -1.95 8.91
C THR A 110 -7.41 -1.77 9.31
N LEU A 111 -8.01 -2.78 9.95
CA LEU A 111 -9.41 -2.71 10.37
C LEU A 111 -9.61 -1.76 11.57
N VAL A 112 -8.67 -1.71 12.51
CA VAL A 112 -8.69 -0.76 13.63
C VAL A 112 -8.55 0.68 13.13
N GLU A 113 -7.62 0.94 12.22
CA GLU A 113 -7.43 2.26 11.61
C GLU A 113 -8.68 2.70 10.82
N ALA A 114 -9.33 1.80 10.08
CA ALA A 114 -10.57 2.08 9.38
C ALA A 114 -11.70 2.42 10.36
N ARG A 115 -11.88 1.65 11.45
CA ARG A 115 -12.85 1.93 12.50
C ARG A 115 -12.62 3.30 13.16
N ASP A 116 -11.38 3.63 13.48
CA ASP A 116 -11.04 4.82 14.25
C ASP A 116 -11.11 6.10 13.42
N LYS A 117 -11.03 6.01 12.07
CA LYS A 117 -11.32 7.13 11.16
C LYS A 117 -12.73 7.70 11.39
N ASN A 118 -13.73 6.86 11.60
CA ASN A 118 -15.10 7.30 11.88
C ASN A 118 -15.20 8.05 13.21
N LYS A 119 -14.51 7.59 14.25
CA LYS A 119 -14.51 8.24 15.56
C LYS A 119 -13.79 9.59 15.55
N ALA A 120 -12.81 9.77 14.68
CA ALA A 120 -12.07 11.03 14.53
C ALA A 120 -12.91 12.10 13.81
N VAL A 121 -13.76 11.75 12.85
CA VAL A 121 -14.62 12.69 12.13
C VAL A 121 -15.69 13.29 13.06
N ASP A 122 -16.28 12.52 13.95
CA ASP A 122 -17.25 13.03 14.94
C ASP A 122 -16.59 13.95 16.01
N ASN A 123 -15.29 13.80 16.28
CA ASN A 123 -14.54 14.65 17.21
C ASN A 123 -13.96 15.92 16.58
N VAL A 124 -13.76 15.97 15.26
CA VAL A 124 -13.18 17.14 14.57
C VAL A 124 -14.22 18.24 14.32
N ILE A 125 -15.50 17.92 14.29
CA ILE A 125 -16.57 18.93 14.19
C ILE A 125 -16.64 19.82 15.45
N ASN A 126 -16.04 19.41 16.56
CA ASN A 126 -16.08 20.14 17.84
C ASN A 126 -14.75 20.79 18.31
N ARG A 127 -13.69 20.78 17.50
CA ARG A 127 -12.43 21.48 17.89
C ARG A 127 -11.82 22.23 16.72
N ASN A 128 -12.12 23.52 16.67
CA ASN A 128 -11.37 24.52 15.92
C ASN A 128 -9.91 24.58 16.36
N GLY A 129 -8.99 24.55 15.40
CA GLY A 129 -7.73 25.25 15.42
C GLY A 129 -6.57 24.56 16.15
N GLY A 130 -5.68 23.99 15.38
CA GLY A 130 -4.35 23.61 15.84
C GLY A 130 -3.48 23.19 14.66
N LYS A 131 -2.65 24.13 14.17
CA LYS A 131 -1.58 23.82 13.20
C LYS A 131 -0.54 22.91 13.88
N PRO A 132 -0.09 21.81 13.24
CA PRO A 132 1.12 21.13 13.67
C PRO A 132 2.33 21.95 13.18
N GLY A 133 3.02 22.56 14.12
CA GLY A 133 4.33 23.14 13.88
C GLY A 133 5.41 22.05 14.00
N GLY A 134 6.05 21.71 12.92
CA GLY A 134 7.27 20.92 12.84
C GLY A 134 8.12 21.48 11.71
N LYS A 135 9.30 22.03 12.04
CA LYS A 135 10.28 22.60 11.11
C LYS A 135 10.93 21.47 10.33
N ASP A 136 10.54 21.33 9.09
CA ASP A 136 11.20 20.88 7.86
C ASP A 136 10.07 20.71 6.85
N ALA A 137 9.45 21.83 6.48
CA ALA A 137 8.40 21.87 5.47
C ALA A 137 9.05 21.66 4.09
N GLN A 138 9.14 20.40 3.65
CA GLN A 138 9.10 20.13 2.22
C GLN A 138 7.81 20.77 1.71
N SER A 139 7.94 21.75 0.81
CA SER A 139 6.81 22.51 0.30
C SER A 139 5.78 21.54 -0.29
N ALA A 140 4.53 21.67 0.15
CA ALA A 140 3.42 20.91 -0.41
C ALA A 140 3.39 21.06 -1.94
N MET A 141 3.09 19.98 -2.64
CA MET A 141 2.96 19.99 -4.10
C MET A 141 1.90 21.01 -4.53
N TYR A 142 2.19 21.83 -5.54
CA TYR A 142 1.18 22.68 -6.18
C TYR A 142 0.34 21.85 -7.15
N TRP A 143 -0.95 21.73 -6.91
CA TRP A 143 -1.84 20.85 -7.66
C TRP A 143 -2.51 21.53 -8.88
N GLY A 144 -2.59 22.85 -8.91
CA GLY A 144 -3.39 23.56 -9.91
C GLY A 144 -4.89 23.30 -9.77
N ASP A 145 -5.67 23.79 -10.75
CA ASP A 145 -7.15 23.79 -10.69
C ASP A 145 -7.81 22.88 -11.74
N SER A 146 -7.03 22.13 -12.53
CA SER A 146 -7.60 21.25 -13.56
C SER A 146 -8.31 20.04 -12.95
N GLU A 147 -9.37 19.58 -13.59
CA GLU A 147 -10.14 18.40 -13.16
C GLU A 147 -9.26 17.16 -13.04
N VAL A 148 -8.32 16.99 -13.98
CA VAL A 148 -7.37 15.86 -13.99
C VAL A 148 -6.48 15.89 -12.74
N MET A 149 -5.95 17.07 -12.38
CA MET A 149 -5.11 17.22 -11.18
C MET A 149 -5.91 17.09 -9.89
N ASN A 150 -7.14 17.55 -9.84
CA ASN A 150 -8.04 17.36 -8.71
C ASN A 150 -8.36 15.86 -8.50
N ASN A 151 -8.61 15.13 -9.56
CA ASN A 151 -8.80 13.68 -9.52
C ASN A 151 -7.55 12.95 -9.04
N LEU A 152 -6.36 13.33 -9.56
CA LEU A 152 -5.08 12.78 -9.12
C LEU A 152 -4.84 13.05 -7.64
N ARG A 153 -5.08 14.28 -7.18
CA ARG A 153 -4.97 14.66 -5.77
C ARG A 153 -5.85 13.80 -4.87
N SER A 154 -7.12 13.61 -5.24
CA SER A 154 -8.05 12.76 -4.49
C SER A 154 -7.55 11.32 -4.37
N ILE A 155 -6.95 10.77 -5.45
CA ILE A 155 -6.35 9.44 -5.44
C ILE A 155 -5.15 9.42 -4.48
N VAL A 156 -4.25 10.39 -4.60
CA VAL A 156 -3.04 10.49 -3.78
C VAL A 156 -3.36 10.60 -2.30
N GLU A 157 -4.31 11.45 -1.92
CA GLU A 157 -4.75 11.61 -0.52
C GLU A 157 -5.25 10.29 0.07
N LYS A 158 -6.01 9.51 -0.71
CA LYS A 158 -6.53 8.21 -0.28
C LYS A 158 -5.43 7.15 -0.19
N VAL A 159 -4.60 7.03 -1.24
CA VAL A 159 -3.56 6.00 -1.31
C VAL A 159 -2.41 6.28 -0.35
N ALA A 160 -2.10 7.55 -0.08
CA ALA A 160 -1.06 7.95 0.86
C ALA A 160 -1.32 7.43 2.28
N ALA A 161 -2.58 7.39 2.69
CA ALA A 161 -2.97 6.89 4.02
C ALA A 161 -2.81 5.37 4.18
N THR A 162 -2.57 4.63 3.10
CA THR A 162 -2.39 3.17 3.11
C THR A 162 -0.91 2.78 3.13
N ASP A 163 -0.61 1.52 3.49
CA ASP A 163 0.74 0.93 3.37
C ASP A 163 0.98 0.25 1.98
N ALA A 164 0.08 0.47 1.02
CA ALA A 164 0.21 -0.10 -0.31
C ALA A 164 1.47 0.40 -1.03
N ASN A 165 2.11 -0.50 -1.78
CA ASN A 165 3.14 -0.12 -2.73
C ASN A 165 2.51 0.63 -3.90
N ILE A 166 3.19 1.66 -4.39
CA ILE A 166 2.67 2.55 -5.42
C ILE A 166 3.62 2.55 -6.61
N LEU A 167 3.04 2.48 -7.81
CA LEU A 167 3.75 2.68 -9.07
C LEU A 167 3.23 3.97 -9.73
N ILE A 168 4.13 4.91 -9.99
CA ILE A 168 3.87 6.16 -10.69
C ILE A 168 4.38 5.99 -12.13
N THR A 169 3.50 6.11 -13.11
CA THR A 169 3.87 6.04 -14.53
C THR A 169 3.70 7.41 -15.18
N GLY A 170 4.60 7.77 -16.07
CA GLY A 170 4.53 9.03 -16.81
C GLY A 170 5.84 9.35 -17.53
N GLU A 171 5.78 10.24 -18.49
CA GLU A 171 6.95 10.69 -19.25
C GLU A 171 8.00 11.37 -18.37
N ASN A 172 9.22 11.54 -18.92
CA ASN A 172 10.28 12.25 -18.21
C ASN A 172 9.89 13.70 -18.00
N GLY A 173 10.22 14.24 -16.81
CA GLY A 173 9.92 15.63 -16.45
C GLY A 173 8.48 15.92 -16.00
N THR A 174 7.59 14.92 -15.93
CA THR A 174 6.19 15.11 -15.49
C THR A 174 6.02 15.29 -13.97
N GLY A 175 7.10 15.29 -13.20
CA GLY A 175 7.05 15.50 -11.75
C GLY A 175 6.80 14.25 -10.91
N LYS A 176 7.14 13.05 -11.41
CA LYS A 176 6.97 11.78 -10.68
C LYS A 176 7.59 11.80 -9.28
N GLU A 177 8.80 12.37 -9.14
CA GLU A 177 9.47 12.51 -7.83
C GLU A 177 8.73 13.46 -6.90
N VAL A 178 8.21 14.60 -7.42
CA VAL A 178 7.40 15.54 -6.64
C VAL A 178 6.15 14.86 -6.11
N LEU A 179 5.49 14.03 -6.95
CA LEU A 179 4.33 13.25 -6.57
C LEU A 179 4.67 12.19 -5.51
N ALA A 180 5.82 11.50 -5.63
CA ALA A 180 6.29 10.54 -4.64
C ALA A 180 6.55 11.19 -3.28
N ASN A 181 7.17 12.38 -3.28
CA ASN A 181 7.38 13.18 -2.06
C ASN A 181 6.06 13.57 -1.41
N GLU A 182 5.05 13.97 -2.21
CA GLU A 182 3.73 14.33 -1.68
C GLU A 182 2.99 13.13 -1.10
N ILE A 183 3.04 11.95 -1.77
CA ILE A 183 2.51 10.69 -1.27
C ILE A 183 3.15 10.34 0.08
N HIS A 184 4.47 10.47 0.21
CA HIS A 184 5.17 10.22 1.46
C HIS A 184 4.76 11.22 2.56
N ARG A 185 4.70 12.51 2.22
CA ARG A 185 4.29 13.59 3.13
C ARG A 185 2.91 13.37 3.73
N LEU A 186 1.98 12.85 2.93
CA LEU A 186 0.61 12.55 3.35
C LEU A 186 0.45 11.16 4.02
N SER A 187 1.52 10.38 4.10
CA SER A 187 1.49 9.01 4.63
C SER A 187 1.63 8.96 6.15
N THR A 188 1.30 7.80 6.72
CA THR A 188 1.57 7.48 8.13
C THR A 188 3.05 7.43 8.47
N ARG A 189 3.93 7.41 7.45
CA ARG A 189 5.40 7.33 7.58
C ARG A 189 6.10 8.67 7.41
N CYS A 190 5.37 9.78 7.30
CA CYS A 190 5.90 11.13 7.08
C CYS A 190 6.84 11.63 8.21
N GLY A 191 6.81 11.01 9.38
CA GLY A 191 7.71 11.31 10.48
C GLY A 191 9.17 10.87 10.26
N LYS A 192 9.45 10.05 9.26
CA LYS A 192 10.79 9.65 8.81
C LYS A 192 11.05 10.18 7.41
N LYS A 193 12.31 10.39 7.07
CA LYS A 193 12.68 10.88 5.74
C LYS A 193 12.48 9.79 4.68
N MET A 194 11.85 10.11 3.56
CA MET A 194 11.82 9.24 2.38
C MET A 194 13.24 9.07 1.82
N LEU A 195 13.57 7.84 1.42
CA LEU A 195 14.88 7.53 0.83
C LEU A 195 14.75 7.37 -0.69
N PRO A 196 15.15 8.37 -1.49
CA PRO A 196 15.16 8.25 -2.94
C PRO A 196 16.34 7.42 -3.43
N VAL A 197 16.11 6.64 -4.46
CA VAL A 197 17.11 5.85 -5.19
C VAL A 197 16.81 5.97 -6.67
N ASP A 198 17.72 6.61 -7.40
CA ASP A 198 17.66 6.68 -8.86
C ASP A 198 18.31 5.43 -9.44
N MET A 199 17.48 4.59 -10.07
CA MET A 199 17.92 3.32 -10.64
C MET A 199 18.71 3.51 -11.94
N GLY A 200 18.59 4.65 -12.60
CA GLY A 200 19.38 5.00 -13.78
C GLY A 200 20.79 5.51 -13.47
N ALA A 201 21.00 6.04 -12.27
CA ALA A 201 22.28 6.60 -11.86
C ALA A 201 23.27 5.57 -11.27
N ILE A 202 22.80 4.38 -10.92
CA ILE A 202 23.62 3.34 -10.29
C ILE A 202 24.05 2.33 -11.37
N THR A 203 25.34 2.03 -11.45
CA THR A 203 25.83 0.98 -12.35
C THR A 203 25.36 -0.40 -11.88
N GLU A 204 25.07 -1.30 -12.81
CA GLU A 204 24.51 -2.63 -12.52
C GLU A 204 25.34 -3.43 -11.51
N THR A 205 26.66 -3.32 -11.57
CA THR A 205 27.61 -3.99 -10.67
C THR A 205 27.53 -3.49 -9.22
N LEU A 206 27.09 -2.25 -8.98
CA LEU A 206 26.98 -1.66 -7.65
C LEU A 206 25.56 -1.74 -7.09
N PHE A 207 24.58 -2.09 -7.92
CA PHE A 207 23.17 -2.07 -7.58
C PHE A 207 22.83 -2.89 -6.33
N GLU A 208 23.29 -4.14 -6.31
CA GLU A 208 23.02 -5.02 -5.19
C GLU A 208 23.62 -4.48 -3.89
N SER A 209 24.85 -4.01 -3.97
CA SER A 209 25.56 -3.43 -2.82
C SER A 209 24.90 -2.14 -2.31
N GLU A 210 24.40 -1.30 -3.20
CA GLU A 210 23.68 -0.06 -2.81
C GLU A 210 22.31 -0.36 -2.20
N LEU A 211 21.53 -1.26 -2.81
CA LEU A 211 20.18 -1.58 -2.32
C LEU A 211 20.19 -2.46 -1.07
N PHE A 212 20.97 -3.54 -1.08
CA PHE A 212 20.94 -4.56 -0.03
C PHE A 212 22.10 -4.49 0.96
N GLY A 213 23.12 -3.64 0.67
CA GLY A 213 24.33 -3.55 1.47
C GLY A 213 25.32 -4.70 1.18
N HIS A 214 26.47 -4.64 1.81
CA HIS A 214 27.48 -5.68 1.72
C HIS A 214 28.20 -5.91 3.04
N VAL A 215 28.76 -7.09 3.22
CA VAL A 215 29.68 -7.37 4.30
C VAL A 215 31.12 -7.19 3.82
N LYS A 216 32.03 -6.94 4.75
CA LYS A 216 33.46 -6.84 4.48
C LYS A 216 33.93 -8.10 3.74
N GLY A 217 34.67 -7.91 2.63
CA GLY A 217 35.21 -9.00 1.80
C GLY A 217 34.22 -9.55 0.77
N ALA A 218 33.01 -9.00 0.62
CA ALA A 218 32.04 -9.43 -0.38
C ALA A 218 32.56 -9.28 -1.84
N PHE A 219 33.42 -8.30 -2.08
CA PHE A 219 34.13 -8.06 -3.34
C PHE A 219 35.43 -7.31 -3.06
N THR A 220 36.30 -7.14 -4.07
CA THR A 220 37.67 -6.64 -3.93
C THR A 220 37.78 -5.35 -3.13
N ASP A 221 36.84 -4.41 -3.29
CA ASP A 221 36.83 -3.11 -2.62
C ASP A 221 35.95 -3.03 -1.38
N ALA A 222 35.32 -4.12 -0.96
CA ALA A 222 34.48 -4.18 0.24
C ALA A 222 35.33 -4.22 1.52
N LYS A 223 35.91 -3.08 1.91
CA LYS A 223 36.85 -2.97 3.06
C LYS A 223 36.15 -2.98 4.42
N VAL A 224 34.84 -2.58 4.45
CA VAL A 224 34.00 -2.49 5.65
C VAL A 224 32.60 -2.98 5.33
N ASP A 225 31.84 -3.30 6.37
CA ASP A 225 30.40 -3.55 6.23
C ASP A 225 29.68 -2.24 5.86
N LYS A 226 28.74 -2.30 4.91
CA LYS A 226 27.91 -1.16 4.51
C LYS A 226 26.45 -1.55 4.50
N PRO A 227 25.57 -0.84 5.27
CA PRO A 227 24.14 -1.06 5.19
C PRO A 227 23.59 -0.63 3.83
N GLY A 228 22.59 -1.35 3.33
CA GLY A 228 21.91 -1.03 2.09
C GLY A 228 20.78 0.00 2.27
N LYS A 229 20.28 0.51 1.15
CA LYS A 229 19.16 1.48 1.13
C LYS A 229 17.90 0.92 1.79
N PHE A 230 17.62 -0.38 1.68
CA PHE A 230 16.50 -1.02 2.35
C PHE A 230 16.62 -1.00 3.87
N GLU A 231 17.82 -1.23 4.41
CA GLU A 231 18.07 -1.13 5.86
C GLU A 231 17.91 0.32 6.35
N LEU A 232 18.46 1.28 5.58
CA LEU A 232 18.39 2.71 5.90
C LEU A 232 16.95 3.28 5.81
N ALA A 233 16.09 2.66 4.99
CA ALA A 233 14.69 3.05 4.84
C ALA A 233 13.76 2.36 5.85
N ASP A 234 14.28 1.57 6.79
CA ASP A 234 13.44 0.81 7.71
C ASP A 234 12.48 1.70 8.53
N GLY A 235 11.21 1.32 8.51
CA GLY A 235 10.09 2.10 9.08
C GLY A 235 9.72 3.36 8.29
N SER A 236 10.27 3.57 7.09
CA SER A 236 10.01 4.72 6.21
C SER A 236 9.51 4.27 4.84
N THR A 237 9.60 5.17 3.86
CA THR A 237 9.32 4.94 2.45
C THR A 237 10.62 4.95 1.66
N ILE A 238 10.83 3.95 0.79
CA ILE A 238 11.85 3.99 -0.26
C ILE A 238 11.19 4.38 -1.58
N PHE A 239 11.79 5.32 -2.29
CA PHE A 239 11.37 5.74 -3.62
C PHE A 239 12.37 5.21 -4.64
N LEU A 240 11.93 4.33 -5.54
CA LEU A 240 12.75 3.79 -6.62
C LEU A 240 12.33 4.46 -7.93
N ASP A 241 13.14 5.37 -8.42
CA ASP A 241 12.91 5.99 -9.73
C ASP A 241 13.50 5.15 -10.85
N GLU A 242 12.92 5.22 -12.04
CA GLU A 242 13.32 4.49 -13.25
C GLU A 242 13.36 2.95 -13.06
N ILE A 243 12.37 2.38 -12.34
CA ILE A 243 12.33 0.94 -12.04
C ILE A 243 12.28 0.05 -13.30
N GLY A 244 11.80 0.58 -14.42
CA GLY A 244 11.78 -0.12 -15.71
C GLY A 244 13.18 -0.40 -16.29
N ASN A 245 14.26 0.14 -15.72
CA ASN A 245 15.64 -0.08 -16.14
C ASN A 245 16.34 -1.24 -15.40
N LEU A 246 15.63 -1.90 -14.47
CA LEU A 246 16.21 -3.02 -13.73
C LEU A 246 16.47 -4.24 -14.60
N SER A 247 17.66 -4.82 -14.47
CA SER A 247 17.94 -6.12 -15.07
C SER A 247 17.11 -7.23 -14.43
N TYR A 248 16.84 -8.29 -15.18
CA TYR A 248 16.00 -9.42 -14.75
C TYR A 248 16.45 -10.03 -13.43
N GLY A 249 17.76 -10.16 -13.21
CA GLY A 249 18.33 -10.67 -11.96
C GLY A 249 17.99 -9.80 -10.74
N LEU A 250 18.03 -8.49 -10.92
CA LEU A 250 17.69 -7.52 -9.88
C LEU A 250 16.19 -7.46 -9.58
N GLN A 251 15.35 -7.60 -10.61
CA GLN A 251 13.90 -7.73 -10.43
C GLN A 251 13.55 -8.91 -9.50
N ALA A 252 14.16 -10.08 -9.74
CA ALA A 252 13.93 -11.28 -8.92
C ALA A 252 14.36 -11.08 -7.45
N LYS A 253 15.52 -10.42 -7.24
CA LYS A 253 16.02 -10.11 -5.88
C LYS A 253 15.12 -9.10 -5.17
N LEU A 254 14.71 -8.06 -5.87
CA LEU A 254 13.78 -7.05 -5.33
C LEU A 254 12.44 -7.69 -4.94
N LEU A 255 11.88 -8.52 -5.82
CA LEU A 255 10.65 -9.26 -5.55
C LEU A 255 10.79 -10.12 -4.28
N THR A 256 11.89 -10.84 -4.15
CA THR A 256 12.17 -11.68 -2.97
C THR A 256 12.24 -10.83 -1.69
N ALA A 257 12.93 -9.69 -1.73
CA ALA A 257 13.05 -8.78 -0.58
C ALA A 257 11.68 -8.24 -0.14
N LEU A 258 10.84 -7.86 -1.10
CA LEU A 258 9.49 -7.34 -0.83
C LEU A 258 8.54 -8.42 -0.29
N GLN A 259 8.57 -9.62 -0.86
CA GLN A 259 7.73 -10.74 -0.42
C GLN A 259 8.09 -11.24 0.98
N ARG A 260 9.40 -11.39 1.24
CA ARG A 260 9.90 -11.90 2.53
C ARG A 260 10.02 -10.83 3.61
N ARG A 261 9.88 -9.56 3.24
CA ARG A 261 10.15 -8.40 4.12
C ARG A 261 11.49 -8.53 4.85
N SER A 262 12.46 -9.08 4.17
CA SER A 262 13.82 -9.24 4.68
C SER A 262 14.81 -9.21 3.54
N ILE A 263 16.02 -8.76 3.83
CA ILE A 263 17.14 -8.72 2.90
C ILE A 263 18.33 -9.51 3.45
N VAL A 264 19.26 -9.83 2.57
CA VAL A 264 20.57 -10.38 2.92
C VAL A 264 21.62 -9.51 2.25
N ARG A 265 22.63 -9.06 2.99
CA ARG A 265 23.73 -8.28 2.45
C ARG A 265 24.56 -9.12 1.48
N VAL A 266 25.11 -8.49 0.45
CA VAL A 266 26.01 -9.15 -0.51
C VAL A 266 27.21 -9.76 0.24
N GLY A 267 27.50 -11.04 -0.02
CA GLY A 267 28.53 -11.80 0.68
C GLY A 267 28.15 -12.26 2.09
N GLY A 268 26.98 -11.90 2.60
CA GLY A 268 26.48 -12.32 3.91
C GLY A 268 25.47 -13.47 3.81
N SER A 269 25.06 -13.99 4.96
CA SER A 269 24.03 -15.04 5.08
C SER A 269 22.91 -14.67 6.07
N THR A 270 23.06 -13.57 6.81
CA THR A 270 22.12 -13.16 7.84
C THR A 270 20.93 -12.48 7.20
N GLN A 271 19.71 -12.95 7.50
CA GLN A 271 18.46 -12.27 7.13
C GLN A 271 18.23 -11.06 8.05
N ILE A 272 17.99 -9.91 7.44
CA ILE A 272 17.72 -8.65 8.12
C ILE A 272 16.27 -8.28 7.81
N PRO A 273 15.36 -8.26 8.80
CA PRO A 273 13.97 -7.87 8.57
C PRO A 273 13.89 -6.38 8.21
N ILE A 274 12.97 -6.04 7.31
CA ILE A 274 12.73 -4.66 6.86
C ILE A 274 11.23 -4.35 6.88
N ASN A 275 10.89 -3.15 7.30
CA ASN A 275 9.53 -2.61 7.22
C ASN A 275 9.52 -1.32 6.37
N VAL A 276 9.53 -1.50 5.07
CA VAL A 276 9.65 -0.40 4.12
C VAL A 276 8.40 -0.33 3.24
N ARG A 277 7.84 0.88 3.08
CA ARG A 277 6.84 1.16 2.06
C ARG A 277 7.55 1.48 0.75
N LEU A 278 7.08 0.91 -0.36
CA LEU A 278 7.68 1.12 -1.67
C LEU A 278 6.83 2.09 -2.50
N VAL A 279 7.46 3.12 -3.02
CA VAL A 279 6.95 3.96 -4.11
C VAL A 279 7.91 3.84 -5.28
N CYS A 280 7.42 3.45 -6.44
CA CYS A 280 8.22 3.30 -7.66
C CYS A 280 7.78 4.31 -8.71
N ALA A 281 8.70 4.70 -9.59
CA ALA A 281 8.38 5.49 -10.76
C ALA A 281 9.06 4.92 -12.02
N THR A 282 8.43 5.12 -13.17
CA THR A 282 8.99 4.76 -14.48
C THR A 282 8.33 5.56 -15.61
N ASN A 283 9.10 5.77 -16.68
CA ASN A 283 8.60 6.27 -17.95
C ASN A 283 8.30 5.14 -18.95
N ARG A 284 8.68 3.89 -18.63
CA ARG A 284 8.49 2.73 -19.52
C ARG A 284 7.10 2.14 -19.37
N ASN A 285 6.60 1.56 -20.46
CA ASN A 285 5.35 0.80 -20.45
C ASN A 285 5.63 -0.62 -19.94
N LEU A 286 5.52 -0.83 -18.62
CA LEU A 286 5.80 -2.14 -18.01
C LEU A 286 4.88 -3.25 -18.52
N GLN A 287 3.65 -2.92 -18.93
CA GLN A 287 2.73 -3.92 -19.50
C GLN A 287 3.25 -4.46 -20.83
N GLN A 288 3.80 -3.57 -21.66
CA GLN A 288 4.40 -3.97 -22.92
C GLN A 288 5.68 -4.78 -22.69
N MET A 289 6.54 -4.36 -21.74
CA MET A 289 7.74 -5.10 -21.38
C MET A 289 7.42 -6.54 -20.96
N VAL A 290 6.38 -6.72 -20.13
CA VAL A 290 5.92 -8.07 -19.72
C VAL A 290 5.46 -8.89 -20.94
N ASN A 291 4.73 -8.28 -21.90
CA ASN A 291 4.30 -8.98 -23.09
C ASN A 291 5.48 -9.38 -24.02
N ASP A 292 6.54 -8.56 -24.01
CA ASP A 292 7.75 -8.77 -24.80
C ASP A 292 8.75 -9.71 -24.10
N GLY A 293 8.48 -10.10 -22.84
CA GLY A 293 9.33 -11.00 -22.04
C GLY A 293 10.59 -10.34 -21.44
N GLU A 294 10.54 -9.01 -21.26
CA GLU A 294 11.62 -8.20 -20.66
C GLU A 294 11.51 -8.10 -19.12
#